data_e9ce1eb5e213e1ef51581d0a69e77f56
#
_entry.id   e9ce1eb5e213e1ef51581d0a69e77f56
#
_cell.length_a   1.000
_cell.length_b   1.000
_cell.length_c   1.000
_cell.angle_alpha   90.00
_cell.angle_beta   90.00
_cell.angle_gamma   90.00
#
_symmetry.space_group_name_H-M   'P 1'
#
loop_
_entity.id
_entity.type
_entity.pdbx_description
1 polymer ?
#
loop_
_entity_poly.entity_id
_entity_poly.type
_entity_poly.pdbx_seq_one_letter_code
_entity_poly.pdbx_strand_id
1 'polypeptide(L)'
;MATAPKSGKSVVLLCGDYVEDSEVMVPFQALLAYGVSVAAVCPGKKAGEVCRTAVHSLAGHQTYSESRGHNFSLNASFDEIDHTKYDGLVIPGGRAPEYLAMNASVLDLVRNFVNSGKPVASICHGQLILAAAGVVGGRKCTAFPAVGPALVAAGASWVEPDTMAACVADGNIITGATYDGHPEFISLFVKALGGTITGSNKRILFLCGDFMEDYEVTVPFQSLQALGCHVDAVCPKKKAGDSCPTAIHDFEGDQTYSEKPGHDFTLTANFEGIDASSYDALVIPGGRAPEYLALDGKVIAIVKNFMESRKPVASICHGQQILAAAGVLKGKKCTAYPAVKLNVVLAGATWLEPDPIDRCFTDGNLVTGAAWPGHPEFISQLMALLGIKVSF
;
A
#
# COMPACT_ATOMS: atom_id res chain seq x y z
N MET A 1 11.16 -20.19 -5.12
CA MET A 1 10.49 -18.95 -5.54
C MET A 1 9.04 -19.03 -5.06
N ALA A 2 8.73 -18.41 -3.96
CA ALA A 2 7.37 -18.42 -3.47
C ALA A 2 6.71 -17.11 -3.91
N THR A 3 6.16 -17.10 -5.15
CA THR A 3 5.06 -16.19 -5.44
C THR A 3 3.93 -16.52 -4.44
N ALA A 4 3.23 -15.51 -3.92
CA ALA A 4 2.07 -15.76 -3.08
C ALA A 4 1.19 -16.82 -3.76
N PRO A 5 0.74 -17.84 -3.04
CA PRO A 5 -0.13 -18.86 -3.63
C PRO A 5 -1.37 -18.15 -4.19
N LYS A 6 -1.66 -18.33 -5.47
CA LYS A 6 -2.82 -17.73 -6.09
C LYS A 6 -4.08 -18.25 -5.39
N SER A 7 -4.87 -17.36 -4.84
CA SER A 7 -6.08 -17.66 -4.08
C SER A 7 -7.24 -18.19 -4.94
N GLY A 8 -7.13 -18.07 -6.26
CA GLY A 8 -8.23 -18.26 -7.20
C GLY A 8 -9.21 -17.08 -7.27
N LYS A 9 -9.05 -16.07 -6.40
CA LYS A 9 -9.89 -14.85 -6.41
C LYS A 9 -9.34 -13.82 -7.38
N SER A 10 -10.23 -13.09 -8.04
CA SER A 10 -9.94 -12.07 -9.04
C SER A 10 -10.81 -10.85 -8.79
N VAL A 11 -10.24 -9.66 -8.78
CA VAL A 11 -10.98 -8.41 -8.60
C VAL A 11 -10.62 -7.39 -9.68
N VAL A 12 -11.55 -6.47 -9.94
CA VAL A 12 -11.32 -5.30 -10.79
C VAL A 12 -10.97 -4.12 -9.89
N LEU A 13 -9.96 -3.34 -10.27
CA LEU A 13 -9.63 -2.06 -9.66
C LEU A 13 -9.82 -0.96 -10.71
N LEU A 14 -10.78 -0.06 -10.46
CA LEU A 14 -11.17 0.98 -11.40
C LEU A 14 -10.30 2.22 -11.20
N CYS A 15 -9.50 2.57 -12.20
CA CYS A 15 -8.61 3.72 -12.18
C CYS A 15 -9.08 4.84 -13.11
N GLY A 16 -8.55 6.03 -12.90
CA GLY A 16 -8.65 7.16 -13.81
C GLY A 16 -7.50 8.13 -13.57
N ASP A 17 -7.32 9.09 -14.47
CA ASP A 17 -6.30 10.14 -14.26
C ASP A 17 -6.64 10.97 -13.02
N TYR A 18 -5.61 11.33 -12.24
CA TYR A 18 -5.71 12.02 -10.96
C TYR A 18 -6.47 11.24 -9.87
N VAL A 19 -6.46 9.91 -9.98
CA VAL A 19 -6.78 9.04 -8.83
C VAL A 19 -5.81 9.35 -7.68
N GLU A 20 -6.28 9.24 -6.44
CA GLU A 20 -5.39 9.44 -5.30
C GLU A 20 -4.31 8.37 -5.26
N ASP A 21 -3.06 8.81 -5.11
CA ASP A 21 -1.84 8.01 -5.30
C ASP A 21 -1.80 6.76 -4.41
N SER A 22 -2.06 6.91 -3.11
CA SER A 22 -2.06 5.80 -2.17
C SER A 22 -3.35 4.96 -2.25
N GLU A 23 -4.50 5.57 -2.59
CA GLU A 23 -5.78 4.86 -2.67
C GLU A 23 -5.85 3.89 -3.86
N VAL A 24 -5.05 4.11 -4.89
CA VAL A 24 -4.90 3.13 -5.97
C VAL A 24 -3.86 2.08 -5.63
N MET A 25 -2.68 2.46 -5.12
CA MET A 25 -1.54 1.55 -4.98
C MET A 25 -1.65 0.63 -3.76
N VAL A 26 -2.09 1.14 -2.61
CA VAL A 26 -2.14 0.33 -1.38
C VAL A 26 -3.08 -0.87 -1.54
N PRO A 27 -4.36 -0.72 -1.91
CA PRO A 27 -5.22 -1.89 -2.11
C PRO A 27 -4.76 -2.77 -3.29
N PHE A 28 -4.20 -2.19 -4.36
CA PHE A 28 -3.67 -2.95 -5.49
C PHE A 28 -2.56 -3.91 -5.04
N GLN A 29 -1.53 -3.41 -4.38
CA GLN A 29 -0.39 -4.23 -3.99
C GLN A 29 -0.68 -5.13 -2.78
N ALA A 30 -1.51 -4.68 -1.83
CA ALA A 30 -1.93 -5.51 -0.70
C ALA A 30 -2.69 -6.76 -1.17
N LEU A 31 -3.68 -6.60 -2.04
CA LEU A 31 -4.47 -7.72 -2.57
C LEU A 31 -3.59 -8.70 -3.36
N LEU A 32 -2.66 -8.19 -4.18
CA LEU A 32 -1.67 -9.03 -4.88
C LEU A 32 -0.79 -9.81 -3.90
N ALA A 33 -0.32 -9.16 -2.81
CA ALA A 33 0.48 -9.80 -1.77
C ALA A 33 -0.28 -10.93 -1.04
N TYR A 34 -1.60 -10.80 -0.93
CA TYR A 34 -2.48 -11.80 -0.31
C TYR A 34 -2.91 -12.91 -1.28
N GLY A 35 -2.42 -12.88 -2.54
CA GLY A 35 -2.69 -13.89 -3.55
C GLY A 35 -3.95 -13.65 -4.39
N VAL A 36 -4.61 -12.49 -4.26
CA VAL A 36 -5.74 -12.08 -5.10
C VAL A 36 -5.22 -11.52 -6.41
N SER A 37 -5.77 -11.94 -7.53
CA SER A 37 -5.48 -11.34 -8.85
C SER A 37 -6.22 -10.00 -8.99
N VAL A 38 -5.54 -8.95 -9.43
CA VAL A 38 -6.14 -7.62 -9.59
C VAL A 38 -6.00 -7.14 -11.03
N ALA A 39 -7.12 -6.88 -11.69
CA ALA A 39 -7.18 -6.24 -13.00
C ALA A 39 -7.40 -4.74 -12.81
N ALA A 40 -6.35 -3.95 -12.96
CA ALA A 40 -6.40 -2.49 -12.89
C ALA A 40 -6.73 -1.92 -14.27
N VAL A 41 -7.84 -1.21 -14.37
CA VAL A 41 -8.42 -0.74 -15.64
C VAL A 41 -8.85 0.71 -15.59
N CYS A 42 -8.82 1.38 -16.74
CA CYS A 42 -9.31 2.74 -16.91
C CYS A 42 -10.07 2.85 -18.24
N PRO A 43 -11.29 3.40 -18.27
CA PRO A 43 -12.00 3.63 -19.54
C PRO A 43 -11.16 4.43 -20.53
N GLY A 44 -11.13 3.97 -21.78
CA GLY A 44 -10.38 4.62 -22.85
C GLY A 44 -8.87 4.38 -22.83
N LYS A 45 -8.37 3.55 -21.91
CA LYS A 45 -6.95 3.16 -21.83
C LYS A 45 -6.82 1.62 -21.88
N LYS A 46 -5.64 1.16 -22.30
CA LYS A 46 -5.30 -0.26 -22.46
C LYS A 46 -4.26 -0.70 -21.42
N ALA A 47 -4.10 -2.01 -21.30
CA ALA A 47 -3.00 -2.60 -20.54
C ALA A 47 -1.65 -2.04 -20.99
N GLY A 48 -0.78 -1.68 -20.04
CA GLY A 48 0.52 -1.03 -20.27
C GLY A 48 0.46 0.49 -20.34
N GLU A 49 -0.71 1.11 -20.50
CA GLU A 49 -0.85 2.56 -20.39
C GLU A 49 -0.87 3.01 -18.93
N VAL A 50 -0.70 4.30 -18.71
CA VAL A 50 -0.49 4.90 -17.39
C VAL A 50 -1.63 5.84 -17.03
N CYS A 51 -2.11 5.76 -15.81
CA CYS A 51 -2.89 6.82 -15.15
C CYS A 51 -1.93 7.70 -14.33
N ARG A 52 -2.02 9.02 -14.55
CA ARG A 52 -1.35 9.99 -13.68
C ARG A 52 -2.09 10.02 -12.35
N THR A 53 -1.36 9.91 -11.26
CA THR A 53 -1.94 10.00 -9.92
C THR A 53 -1.74 11.37 -9.29
N ALA A 54 -2.45 11.64 -8.20
CA ALA A 54 -2.31 12.84 -7.41
C ALA A 54 -2.18 12.50 -5.93
N VAL A 55 -1.29 13.21 -5.25
CA VAL A 55 -1.17 13.21 -3.79
C VAL A 55 -2.11 14.28 -3.25
N HIS A 56 -3.06 13.88 -2.42
CA HIS A 56 -3.97 14.78 -1.73
C HIS A 56 -3.60 14.81 -0.23
N SER A 57 -3.40 16.00 0.30
CA SER A 57 -3.06 16.21 1.70
C SER A 57 -4.01 17.21 2.37
N LEU A 58 -4.41 16.91 3.61
CA LEU A 58 -5.29 17.76 4.43
C LEU A 58 -4.49 18.77 5.29
N ALA A 59 -3.37 19.25 4.81
CA ALA A 59 -2.40 20.06 5.54
C ALA A 59 -2.89 21.48 5.95
N GLY A 60 -3.98 21.58 6.71
CA GLY A 60 -4.43 22.82 7.35
C GLY A 60 -5.15 23.82 6.46
N HIS A 61 -5.55 23.43 5.26
CA HIS A 61 -6.41 24.23 4.36
C HIS A 61 -7.89 23.89 4.58
N GLN A 62 -8.80 24.68 4.00
CA GLN A 62 -10.26 24.41 4.02
C GLN A 62 -10.62 23.15 3.21
N THR A 63 -9.76 22.76 2.29
CA THR A 63 -9.85 21.55 1.49
C THR A 63 -8.46 20.91 1.40
N TYR A 64 -8.33 19.83 0.65
CA TYR A 64 -7.03 19.18 0.42
C TYR A 64 -6.16 19.98 -0.57
N SER A 65 -4.84 19.92 -0.38
CA SER A 65 -3.87 20.30 -1.41
C SER A 65 -3.71 19.16 -2.41
N GLU A 66 -3.22 19.47 -3.60
CA GLU A 66 -2.96 18.48 -4.64
C GLU A 66 -1.58 18.68 -5.27
N SER A 67 -0.82 17.59 -5.39
CA SER A 67 0.45 17.55 -6.12
C SER A 67 0.52 16.26 -6.96
N ARG A 68 1.51 16.18 -7.87
CA ARG A 68 1.70 14.99 -8.70
C ARG A 68 2.21 13.83 -7.86
N GLY A 69 1.53 12.68 -8.01
CA GLY A 69 1.96 11.40 -7.45
C GLY A 69 2.86 10.59 -8.40
N HIS A 70 2.96 9.29 -8.15
CA HIS A 70 3.55 8.32 -9.05
C HIS A 70 2.70 8.18 -10.31
N ASN A 71 3.24 7.49 -11.30
CA ASN A 71 2.46 7.04 -12.45
C ASN A 71 2.00 5.60 -12.20
N PHE A 72 0.69 5.36 -12.30
CA PHE A 72 0.12 4.04 -12.08
C PHE A 72 -0.09 3.31 -13.41
N SER A 73 0.61 2.19 -13.60
CA SER A 73 0.51 1.37 -14.82
C SER A 73 -0.68 0.42 -14.76
N LEU A 74 -1.50 0.44 -15.79
CA LEU A 74 -2.63 -0.48 -15.97
C LEU A 74 -2.13 -1.83 -16.45
N ASN A 75 -2.73 -2.91 -15.92
CA ASN A 75 -2.37 -4.28 -16.32
C ASN A 75 -3.50 -5.00 -17.09
N ALA A 76 -4.62 -4.32 -17.32
CA ALA A 76 -5.76 -4.82 -18.10
C ALA A 76 -6.43 -3.69 -18.87
N SER A 77 -7.26 -4.03 -19.86
CA SER A 77 -8.05 -3.08 -20.66
C SER A 77 -9.49 -3.05 -20.16
N PHE A 78 -10.07 -1.87 -19.98
CA PHE A 78 -11.44 -1.72 -19.46
C PHE A 78 -12.49 -2.46 -20.32
N ASP A 79 -12.35 -2.33 -21.65
CA ASP A 79 -13.32 -2.91 -22.61
C ASP A 79 -13.30 -4.45 -22.63
N GLU A 80 -12.28 -5.08 -22.04
CA GLU A 80 -12.15 -6.54 -21.96
C GLU A 80 -12.71 -7.11 -20.65
N ILE A 81 -13.21 -6.25 -19.73
CA ILE A 81 -13.73 -6.70 -18.44
C ILE A 81 -15.10 -7.35 -18.59
N ASP A 82 -15.14 -8.64 -18.32
CA ASP A 82 -16.36 -9.41 -18.11
C ASP A 82 -16.57 -9.59 -16.60
N HIS A 83 -17.48 -8.81 -16.00
CA HIS A 83 -17.73 -8.78 -14.56
C HIS A 83 -18.08 -10.15 -13.98
N THR A 84 -18.57 -11.10 -14.82
CA THR A 84 -18.92 -12.46 -14.36
C THR A 84 -17.69 -13.27 -13.94
N LYS A 85 -16.51 -12.92 -14.45
CA LYS A 85 -15.23 -13.60 -14.19
C LYS A 85 -14.48 -13.04 -12.97
N TYR A 86 -15.00 -12.01 -12.32
CA TYR A 86 -14.37 -11.36 -11.18
C TYR A 86 -15.23 -11.52 -9.94
N ASP A 87 -14.57 -11.56 -8.78
CA ASP A 87 -15.20 -11.78 -7.48
C ASP A 87 -15.55 -10.46 -6.76
N GLY A 88 -14.99 -9.34 -7.17
CA GLY A 88 -15.23 -8.05 -6.53
C GLY A 88 -14.69 -6.85 -7.31
N LEU A 89 -15.03 -5.66 -6.85
CA LEU A 89 -14.64 -4.38 -7.44
C LEU A 89 -14.09 -3.43 -6.37
N VAL A 90 -12.97 -2.77 -6.67
CA VAL A 90 -12.38 -1.71 -5.85
C VAL A 90 -12.40 -0.39 -6.62
N ILE A 91 -12.85 0.66 -5.96
CA ILE A 91 -12.99 2.01 -6.53
C ILE A 91 -12.20 3.00 -5.65
N PRO A 92 -10.97 3.38 -6.04
CA PRO A 92 -10.22 4.45 -5.38
C PRO A 92 -10.86 5.82 -5.56
N GLY A 93 -10.39 6.78 -4.78
CA GLY A 93 -10.85 8.16 -4.83
C GLY A 93 -9.95 9.10 -5.62
N GLY A 94 -9.65 10.26 -5.04
CA GLY A 94 -9.03 11.37 -5.75
C GLY A 94 -10.02 12.10 -6.66
N ARG A 95 -9.55 12.73 -7.74
CA ARG A 95 -10.44 13.44 -8.68
C ARG A 95 -10.97 12.56 -9.82
N ALA A 96 -10.37 11.41 -10.08
CA ALA A 96 -10.82 10.50 -11.13
C ALA A 96 -12.32 10.15 -11.04
N PRO A 97 -12.91 9.90 -9.86
CA PRO A 97 -14.32 9.58 -9.72
C PRO A 97 -15.27 10.65 -10.25
N GLU A 98 -14.89 11.92 -10.20
CA GLU A 98 -15.72 13.02 -10.75
C GLU A 98 -15.98 12.84 -12.26
N TYR A 99 -14.97 12.43 -12.99
CA TYR A 99 -15.06 12.13 -14.42
C TYR A 99 -15.69 10.75 -14.68
N LEU A 100 -15.28 9.75 -13.93
CA LEU A 100 -15.76 8.36 -14.10
C LEU A 100 -17.25 8.22 -13.79
N ALA A 101 -17.80 9.01 -12.88
CA ALA A 101 -19.22 9.06 -12.57
C ALA A 101 -20.12 9.52 -13.74
N MET A 102 -19.53 10.13 -14.77
CA MET A 102 -20.23 10.53 -15.99
C MET A 102 -20.15 9.47 -17.10
N ASN A 103 -19.40 8.40 -16.91
CA ASN A 103 -19.20 7.36 -17.92
C ASN A 103 -20.23 6.24 -17.77
N ALA A 104 -21.13 6.08 -18.76
CA ALA A 104 -22.21 5.10 -18.71
C ALA A 104 -21.71 3.65 -18.54
N SER A 105 -20.60 3.27 -19.20
CA SER A 105 -20.04 1.92 -19.10
C SER A 105 -19.47 1.64 -17.71
N VAL A 106 -18.91 2.66 -17.02
CA VAL A 106 -18.48 2.56 -15.62
C VAL A 106 -19.68 2.34 -14.72
N LEU A 107 -20.75 3.12 -14.90
CA LEU A 107 -21.96 2.97 -14.07
C LEU A 107 -22.60 1.59 -14.25
N ASP A 108 -22.63 1.08 -15.48
CA ASP A 108 -23.13 -0.27 -15.76
C ASP A 108 -22.28 -1.37 -15.13
N LEU A 109 -20.95 -1.21 -15.18
CA LEU A 109 -20.03 -2.14 -14.50
C LEU A 109 -20.32 -2.18 -12.99
N VAL A 110 -20.46 -1.03 -12.35
CA VAL A 110 -20.76 -0.92 -10.91
C VAL A 110 -22.09 -1.56 -10.57
N ARG A 111 -23.15 -1.25 -11.36
CA ARG A 111 -24.49 -1.89 -11.19
C ARG A 111 -24.42 -3.40 -11.28
N ASN A 112 -23.66 -3.92 -12.25
CA ASN A 112 -23.49 -5.35 -12.45
C ASN A 112 -22.84 -6.05 -11.25
N PHE A 113 -21.78 -5.47 -10.67
CA PHE A 113 -21.15 -5.99 -9.46
C PHE A 113 -22.10 -5.95 -8.26
N VAL A 114 -22.73 -4.81 -7.99
CA VAL A 114 -23.62 -4.65 -6.84
C VAL A 114 -24.83 -5.58 -6.96
N ASN A 115 -25.49 -5.63 -8.13
CA ASN A 115 -26.70 -6.43 -8.33
C ASN A 115 -26.41 -7.94 -8.33
N SER A 116 -25.20 -8.36 -8.67
CA SER A 116 -24.79 -9.77 -8.57
C SER A 116 -24.36 -10.18 -7.15
N GLY A 117 -24.47 -9.29 -6.16
CA GLY A 117 -24.12 -9.56 -4.78
C GLY A 117 -22.62 -9.64 -4.51
N LYS A 118 -21.78 -9.28 -5.47
CA LYS A 118 -20.33 -9.28 -5.33
C LYS A 118 -19.86 -8.07 -4.52
N PRO A 119 -18.83 -8.21 -3.67
CA PRO A 119 -18.32 -7.09 -2.89
C PRO A 119 -17.82 -5.95 -3.77
N VAL A 120 -18.25 -4.73 -3.43
CA VAL A 120 -17.78 -3.48 -4.02
C VAL A 120 -17.24 -2.60 -2.90
N ALA A 121 -15.96 -2.30 -2.96
CA ALA A 121 -15.29 -1.45 -1.99
C ALA A 121 -14.90 -0.11 -2.64
N SER A 122 -15.33 1.00 -2.06
CA SER A 122 -15.12 2.34 -2.57
C SER A 122 -14.63 3.27 -1.48
N ILE A 123 -13.65 4.13 -1.79
CA ILE A 123 -13.03 5.01 -0.79
C ILE A 123 -13.02 6.46 -1.27
N CYS A 124 -13.10 7.40 -0.31
CA CYS A 124 -12.93 8.84 -0.49
C CYS A 124 -13.99 9.43 -1.45
N HIS A 125 -13.59 9.88 -2.64
CA HIS A 125 -14.49 10.39 -3.68
C HIS A 125 -15.05 9.27 -4.59
N GLY A 126 -14.56 8.04 -4.46
CA GLY A 126 -15.05 6.91 -5.24
C GLY A 126 -16.56 6.69 -5.11
N GLN A 127 -17.16 7.05 -3.97
CA GLN A 127 -18.59 6.93 -3.72
C GLN A 127 -19.45 7.83 -4.63
N LEU A 128 -18.89 8.83 -5.29
CA LEU A 128 -19.60 9.59 -6.35
C LEU A 128 -20.06 8.66 -7.49
N ILE A 129 -19.25 7.66 -7.82
CA ILE A 129 -19.58 6.66 -8.84
C ILE A 129 -20.73 5.77 -8.35
N LEU A 130 -20.73 5.36 -7.07
CA LEU A 130 -21.81 4.58 -6.47
C LEU A 130 -23.13 5.37 -6.45
N ALA A 131 -23.07 6.66 -6.09
CA ALA A 131 -24.22 7.56 -6.12
C ALA A 131 -24.79 7.72 -7.54
N ALA A 132 -23.91 7.98 -8.52
CA ALA A 132 -24.31 8.12 -9.93
C ALA A 132 -24.86 6.81 -10.52
N ALA A 133 -24.35 5.67 -10.09
CA ALA A 133 -24.87 4.36 -10.49
C ALA A 133 -26.24 4.03 -9.86
N GLY A 134 -26.69 4.79 -8.86
CA GLY A 134 -27.98 4.60 -8.20
C GLY A 134 -28.03 3.36 -7.30
N VAL A 135 -26.90 2.90 -6.74
CA VAL A 135 -26.80 1.66 -5.97
C VAL A 135 -26.74 1.85 -4.45
N VAL A 136 -26.76 3.10 -3.98
CA VAL A 136 -26.63 3.45 -2.55
C VAL A 136 -27.96 3.69 -1.83
N GLY A 137 -29.07 3.67 -2.52
CA GLY A 137 -30.40 3.91 -1.94
C GLY A 137 -30.69 2.99 -0.75
N GLY A 138 -30.96 3.58 0.43
CA GLY A 138 -31.18 2.87 1.68
C GLY A 138 -29.94 2.23 2.33
N ARG A 139 -28.77 2.37 1.73
CA ARG A 139 -27.51 1.82 2.25
C ARG A 139 -26.82 2.80 3.18
N LYS A 140 -26.18 2.29 4.23
CA LYS A 140 -25.28 3.08 5.06
C LYS A 140 -23.97 3.28 4.32
N CYS A 141 -23.56 4.53 4.14
CA CYS A 141 -22.31 4.88 3.44
C CYS A 141 -21.58 5.99 4.19
N THR A 142 -20.27 5.89 4.24
CA THR A 142 -19.35 6.99 4.56
C THR A 142 -18.52 7.35 3.32
N ALA A 143 -17.84 8.48 3.36
CA ALA A 143 -16.96 8.95 2.28
C ALA A 143 -16.09 10.10 2.81
N PHE A 144 -15.23 10.66 1.95
CA PHE A 144 -14.71 11.99 2.21
C PHE A 144 -15.88 12.96 2.45
N PRO A 145 -15.86 13.82 3.48
CA PRO A 145 -17.05 14.60 3.89
C PRO A 145 -17.72 15.39 2.78
N ALA A 146 -16.94 15.93 1.82
CA ALA A 146 -17.48 16.68 0.69
C ALA A 146 -18.40 15.86 -0.24
N VAL A 147 -18.33 14.53 -0.19
CA VAL A 147 -19.16 13.61 -0.99
C VAL A 147 -20.52 13.32 -0.29
N GLY A 148 -20.60 13.55 1.02
CA GLY A 148 -21.82 13.30 1.83
C GLY A 148 -23.10 13.83 1.21
N PRO A 149 -23.17 15.12 0.78
CA PRO A 149 -24.37 15.66 0.13
C PRO A 149 -24.84 14.88 -1.10
N ALA A 150 -23.91 14.41 -1.93
CA ALA A 150 -24.25 13.60 -3.12
C ALA A 150 -24.81 12.22 -2.73
N LEU A 151 -24.24 11.59 -1.72
CA LEU A 151 -24.74 10.31 -1.19
C LEU A 151 -26.14 10.44 -0.60
N VAL A 152 -26.38 11.50 0.17
CA VAL A 152 -27.71 11.80 0.72
C VAL A 152 -28.72 12.04 -0.41
N ALA A 153 -28.35 12.82 -1.41
CA ALA A 153 -29.21 13.08 -2.56
C ALA A 153 -29.53 11.80 -3.37
N ALA A 154 -28.60 10.84 -3.38
CA ALA A 154 -28.80 9.53 -4.01
C ALA A 154 -29.56 8.53 -3.11
N GLY A 155 -30.03 8.96 -1.93
CA GLY A 155 -30.84 8.16 -1.01
C GLY A 155 -30.07 7.28 -0.05
N ALA A 156 -28.76 7.49 0.12
CA ALA A 156 -27.98 6.76 1.13
C ALA A 156 -28.28 7.25 2.55
N SER A 157 -28.13 6.36 3.53
CA SER A 157 -28.05 6.71 4.95
C SER A 157 -26.60 7.15 5.22
N TRP A 158 -26.39 8.46 5.25
CA TRP A 158 -25.04 9.02 5.50
C TRP A 158 -24.55 8.70 6.91
N VAL A 159 -23.33 8.19 6.99
CA VAL A 159 -22.60 7.99 8.24
C VAL A 159 -21.44 8.97 8.23
N GLU A 160 -21.55 10.00 9.08
CA GLU A 160 -20.48 10.99 9.25
C GLU A 160 -19.22 10.26 9.76
N PRO A 161 -18.06 10.43 9.09
CA PRO A 161 -16.83 9.81 9.58
C PRO A 161 -16.40 10.50 10.89
N ASP A 162 -16.29 9.72 11.96
CA ASP A 162 -15.75 10.18 13.25
C ASP A 162 -14.25 10.44 13.19
N THR A 163 -13.56 9.73 12.30
CA THR A 163 -12.16 9.93 11.93
C THR A 163 -11.99 9.76 10.42
N MET A 164 -10.91 10.28 9.86
CA MET A 164 -10.59 10.08 8.43
C MET A 164 -10.27 8.61 8.09
N ALA A 165 -10.09 7.75 9.08
CA ALA A 165 -9.92 6.31 8.91
C ALA A 165 -11.24 5.52 8.91
N ALA A 166 -12.41 6.18 9.08
CA ALA A 166 -13.69 5.51 9.20
C ALA A 166 -14.06 4.68 7.97
N CYS A 167 -14.57 3.46 8.21
CA CYS A 167 -15.10 2.57 7.18
C CYS A 167 -16.49 2.08 7.58
N VAL A 168 -17.35 1.83 6.60
CA VAL A 168 -18.70 1.30 6.76
C VAL A 168 -18.93 0.16 5.78
N ALA A 169 -19.42 -0.97 6.27
CA ALA A 169 -19.88 -2.08 5.43
C ALA A 169 -21.40 -2.24 5.58
N ASP A 170 -22.11 -2.25 4.48
CA ASP A 170 -23.56 -2.52 4.43
C ASP A 170 -23.87 -3.45 3.26
N GLY A 171 -24.26 -4.69 3.58
CA GLY A 171 -24.42 -5.74 2.59
C GLY A 171 -23.11 -6.02 1.85
N ASN A 172 -23.15 -5.89 0.53
CA ASN A 172 -21.97 -6.09 -0.33
C ASN A 172 -21.24 -4.78 -0.69
N ILE A 173 -21.63 -3.63 -0.09
CA ILE A 173 -20.96 -2.34 -0.31
C ILE A 173 -20.11 -2.01 0.92
N ILE A 174 -18.85 -1.69 0.68
CA ILE A 174 -17.88 -1.25 1.67
C ILE A 174 -17.44 0.16 1.28
N THR A 175 -17.53 1.10 2.20
CA THR A 175 -17.14 2.50 1.97
C THR A 175 -16.14 2.97 3.00
N GLY A 176 -15.15 3.76 2.59
CA GLY A 176 -14.13 4.35 3.46
C GLY A 176 -14.02 5.86 3.25
N ALA A 177 -13.60 6.58 4.29
CA ALA A 177 -13.52 8.04 4.24
C ALA A 177 -12.29 8.55 3.47
N THR A 178 -11.09 8.08 3.81
CA THR A 178 -9.83 8.44 3.13
C THR A 178 -8.82 7.30 3.20
N TYR A 179 -7.63 7.51 2.63
CA TYR A 179 -6.51 6.57 2.66
C TYR A 179 -6.06 6.17 4.08
N ASP A 180 -6.37 6.92 5.10
CA ASP A 180 -6.09 6.53 6.49
C ASP A 180 -6.89 5.28 6.90
N GLY A 181 -8.01 5.04 6.25
CA GLY A 181 -8.89 3.89 6.45
C GLY A 181 -8.47 2.60 5.73
N HIS A 182 -7.42 2.61 4.91
CA HIS A 182 -7.01 1.42 4.14
C HIS A 182 -6.90 0.13 4.95
N PRO A 183 -6.36 0.12 6.19
CA PRO A 183 -6.28 -1.11 6.96
C PRO A 183 -7.63 -1.78 7.17
N GLU A 184 -8.64 -1.04 7.63
CA GLU A 184 -9.99 -1.56 7.83
C GLU A 184 -10.69 -1.84 6.51
N PHE A 185 -10.59 -0.92 5.54
CA PHE A 185 -11.15 -1.05 4.20
C PHE A 185 -10.73 -2.36 3.51
N ILE A 186 -9.43 -2.64 3.47
CA ILE A 186 -8.87 -3.84 2.87
C ILE A 186 -9.27 -5.09 3.65
N SER A 187 -9.22 -5.04 5.00
CA SER A 187 -9.64 -6.14 5.86
C SER A 187 -11.11 -6.52 5.63
N LEU A 188 -12.00 -5.53 5.55
CA LEU A 188 -13.42 -5.76 5.25
C LEU A 188 -13.63 -6.36 3.86
N PHE A 189 -12.88 -5.86 2.86
CA PHE A 189 -12.97 -6.37 1.50
C PHE A 189 -12.47 -7.81 1.38
N VAL A 190 -11.34 -8.15 2.01
CA VAL A 190 -10.82 -9.53 2.06
C VAL A 190 -11.85 -10.48 2.69
N LYS A 191 -12.47 -10.07 3.81
CA LYS A 191 -13.54 -10.86 4.46
C LYS A 191 -14.75 -11.01 3.55
N ALA A 192 -15.17 -9.96 2.87
CA ALA A 192 -16.31 -10.00 1.93
C ALA A 192 -16.04 -10.90 0.71
N LEU A 193 -14.77 -11.05 0.28
CA LEU A 193 -14.35 -12.03 -0.73
C LEU A 193 -14.33 -13.47 -0.22
N GLY A 194 -14.63 -13.70 1.08
CA GLY A 194 -14.56 -15.01 1.74
C GLY A 194 -13.19 -15.33 2.33
N GLY A 195 -12.31 -14.36 2.43
CA GLY A 195 -10.97 -14.54 2.95
C GLY A 195 -10.94 -14.69 4.48
N THR A 196 -10.04 -15.53 4.95
CA THR A 196 -9.73 -15.76 6.37
C THR A 196 -8.24 -15.47 6.61
N ILE A 197 -7.94 -14.67 7.62
CA ILE A 197 -6.57 -14.30 8.00
C ILE A 197 -6.18 -15.04 9.27
N THR A 198 -5.01 -15.67 9.29
CA THR A 198 -4.49 -16.41 10.44
C THR A 198 -3.03 -16.06 10.71
N GLY A 199 -2.58 -16.20 11.96
CA GLY A 199 -1.19 -15.96 12.36
C GLY A 199 -0.79 -14.49 12.47
N SER A 200 -1.75 -13.56 12.38
CA SER A 200 -1.51 -12.12 12.29
C SER A 200 -1.31 -11.39 13.63
N ASN A 201 -1.40 -12.08 14.76
CA ASN A 201 -1.09 -11.47 16.07
C ASN A 201 0.43 -11.24 16.21
N LYS A 202 0.96 -10.28 15.43
CA LYS A 202 2.38 -9.95 15.35
C LYS A 202 2.59 -8.47 15.62
N ARG A 203 3.73 -8.15 16.24
CA ARG A 203 4.20 -6.78 16.42
C ARG A 203 5.34 -6.50 15.45
N ILE A 204 5.21 -5.48 14.62
CA ILE A 204 6.16 -5.16 13.55
C ILE A 204 6.66 -3.74 13.75
N LEU A 205 7.98 -3.55 13.68
CA LEU A 205 8.64 -2.26 13.80
C LEU A 205 9.06 -1.74 12.43
N PHE A 206 8.74 -0.48 12.12
CA PHE A 206 9.23 0.25 10.94
C PHE A 206 10.27 1.28 11.37
N LEU A 207 11.43 1.25 10.73
CA LEU A 207 12.44 2.31 10.85
C LEU A 207 12.22 3.35 9.76
N CYS A 208 11.69 4.49 10.16
CA CYS A 208 11.35 5.60 9.28
C CYS A 208 12.36 6.74 9.37
N GLY A 209 12.37 7.58 8.34
CA GLY A 209 13.15 8.81 8.29
C GLY A 209 12.61 9.77 7.25
N ASP A 210 13.05 11.01 7.29
CA ASP A 210 12.66 12.03 6.31
C ASP A 210 13.11 11.62 4.90
N PHE A 211 12.25 11.86 3.92
CA PHE A 211 12.45 11.53 2.52
C PHE A 211 12.64 10.02 2.25
N MET A 212 12.06 9.16 3.10
CA MET A 212 11.83 7.77 2.71
C MET A 212 10.82 7.74 1.54
N GLU A 213 10.90 6.70 0.73
CA GLU A 213 9.99 6.55 -0.41
C GLU A 213 8.56 6.34 0.09
N ASP A 214 7.61 7.10 -0.48
CA ASP A 214 6.22 7.19 -0.02
C ASP A 214 5.51 5.83 -0.03
N TYR A 215 5.58 5.09 -1.15
CA TYR A 215 4.98 3.76 -1.23
C TYR A 215 5.71 2.74 -0.36
N GLU A 216 7.04 2.85 -0.21
CA GLU A 216 7.84 1.86 0.52
C GLU A 216 7.59 1.90 2.04
N VAL A 217 7.06 2.99 2.56
CA VAL A 217 6.52 3.02 3.91
C VAL A 217 5.04 2.68 3.93
N THR A 218 4.20 3.35 3.13
CA THR A 218 2.75 3.31 3.28
C THR A 218 2.16 1.96 2.89
N VAL A 219 2.60 1.37 1.76
CA VAL A 219 2.03 0.10 1.28
C VAL A 219 2.28 -1.06 2.25
N PRO A 220 3.51 -1.38 2.66
CA PRO A 220 3.71 -2.48 3.60
C PRO A 220 3.14 -2.17 5.00
N PHE A 221 3.19 -0.91 5.45
CA PHE A 221 2.65 -0.51 6.74
C PHE A 221 1.14 -0.79 6.83
N GLN A 222 0.36 -0.24 5.90
CA GLN A 222 -1.10 -0.41 5.89
C GLN A 222 -1.53 -1.83 5.51
N SER A 223 -0.79 -2.51 4.63
CA SER A 223 -1.05 -3.92 4.30
C SER A 223 -0.90 -4.83 5.52
N LEU A 224 0.13 -4.65 6.34
CA LEU A 224 0.33 -5.45 7.56
C LEU A 224 -0.72 -5.14 8.63
N GLN A 225 -1.15 -3.87 8.74
CA GLN A 225 -2.26 -3.49 9.61
C GLN A 225 -3.58 -4.12 9.15
N ALA A 226 -3.84 -4.15 7.84
CA ALA A 226 -5.05 -4.78 7.27
C ALA A 226 -5.15 -6.28 7.57
N LEU A 227 -4.01 -6.95 7.73
CA LEU A 227 -3.94 -8.34 8.18
C LEU A 227 -4.25 -8.52 9.68
N GLY A 228 -4.23 -7.42 10.47
CA GLY A 228 -4.42 -7.46 11.91
C GLY A 228 -3.11 -7.44 12.72
N CYS A 229 -1.99 -7.10 12.12
CA CYS A 229 -0.74 -6.88 12.83
C CYS A 229 -0.77 -5.56 13.61
N HIS A 230 -0.09 -5.52 14.74
CA HIS A 230 0.25 -4.27 15.42
C HIS A 230 1.54 -3.72 14.81
N VAL A 231 1.47 -2.55 14.20
CA VAL A 231 2.60 -1.97 13.46
C VAL A 231 2.97 -0.63 14.07
N ASP A 232 4.20 -0.50 14.54
CA ASP A 232 4.78 0.72 15.06
C ASP A 232 5.81 1.30 14.09
N ALA A 233 5.73 2.62 13.86
CA ALA A 233 6.66 3.37 13.04
C ALA A 233 7.40 4.38 13.90
N VAL A 234 8.74 4.36 13.83
CA VAL A 234 9.63 5.20 14.64
C VAL A 234 10.70 5.87 13.78
N CYS A 235 11.13 7.05 14.19
CA CYS A 235 12.20 7.80 13.54
C CYS A 235 13.12 8.40 14.60
N PRO A 236 14.46 8.30 14.49
CA PRO A 236 15.40 8.94 15.41
C PRO A 236 15.08 10.43 15.61
N LYS A 237 15.16 10.88 16.85
CA LYS A 237 14.90 12.29 17.27
C LYS A 237 13.44 12.74 17.10
N LYS A 238 12.53 11.83 16.77
CA LYS A 238 11.08 12.09 16.63
C LYS A 238 10.29 11.20 17.59
N LYS A 239 9.04 11.59 17.83
CA LYS A 239 8.11 10.87 18.72
C LYS A 239 6.79 10.57 18.02
N ALA A 240 5.94 9.78 18.65
CA ALA A 240 4.58 9.51 18.19
C ALA A 240 3.82 10.81 17.91
N GLY A 241 3.17 10.87 16.77
CA GLY A 241 2.44 12.04 16.27
C GLY A 241 3.27 13.03 15.46
N ASP A 242 4.62 12.93 15.48
CA ASP A 242 5.45 13.71 14.56
C ASP A 242 5.35 13.12 13.15
N SER A 243 5.56 13.95 12.12
CA SER A 243 5.55 13.51 10.72
C SER A 243 6.96 13.41 10.14
N CYS A 244 7.13 12.49 9.20
CA CYS A 244 8.25 12.44 8.27
C CYS A 244 7.75 12.85 6.88
N PRO A 245 8.28 13.90 6.25
CA PRO A 245 8.04 14.15 4.84
C PRO A 245 8.53 12.95 4.03
N THR A 246 7.74 12.48 3.08
CA THR A 246 8.13 11.40 2.19
C THR A 246 8.51 11.93 0.81
N ALA A 247 9.15 11.10 0.01
CA ALA A 247 9.51 11.40 -1.36
C ALA A 247 8.92 10.36 -2.31
N ILE A 248 8.41 10.82 -3.44
CA ILE A 248 7.99 9.98 -4.55
C ILE A 248 9.17 9.80 -5.49
N HIS A 249 9.63 8.57 -5.64
CA HIS A 249 10.66 8.19 -6.60
C HIS A 249 10.04 7.41 -7.76
N ASP A 250 10.17 7.96 -8.95
CA ASP A 250 9.55 7.41 -10.16
C ASP A 250 10.59 7.18 -11.25
N PHE A 251 10.34 6.22 -12.13
CA PHE A 251 11.21 5.83 -13.22
C PHE A 251 10.71 6.47 -14.52
N GLU A 252 11.17 7.69 -14.80
CA GLU A 252 10.66 8.51 -15.91
C GLU A 252 11.59 8.50 -17.14
N GLY A 253 12.54 7.56 -17.20
CA GLY A 253 13.47 7.37 -18.34
C GLY A 253 14.81 8.07 -18.19
N ASP A 254 15.05 8.74 -17.09
CA ASP A 254 16.36 9.31 -16.76
C ASP A 254 17.35 8.22 -16.29
N GLN A 255 18.62 8.58 -16.16
CA GLN A 255 19.66 7.65 -15.66
C GLN A 255 19.45 7.21 -14.21
N THR A 256 18.62 7.94 -13.47
CA THR A 256 18.20 7.64 -12.11
C THR A 256 16.71 7.97 -11.94
N TYR A 257 16.16 7.81 -10.75
CA TYR A 257 14.78 8.16 -10.45
C TYR A 257 14.58 9.67 -10.37
N SER A 258 13.38 10.14 -10.72
CA SER A 258 12.91 11.48 -10.37
C SER A 258 12.49 11.53 -8.90
N GLU A 259 12.43 12.73 -8.30
CA GLU A 259 11.97 12.92 -6.93
C GLU A 259 10.93 14.04 -6.86
N LYS A 260 9.79 13.73 -6.23
CA LYS A 260 8.69 14.66 -5.97
C LYS A 260 8.27 14.54 -4.49
N PRO A 261 7.67 15.58 -3.88
CA PRO A 261 7.09 15.45 -2.54
C PRO A 261 5.96 14.41 -2.51
N GLY A 262 6.00 13.51 -1.52
CA GLY A 262 4.93 12.55 -1.25
C GLY A 262 3.98 13.04 -0.14
N HIS A 263 3.25 12.10 0.45
CA HIS A 263 2.47 12.36 1.65
C HIS A 263 3.39 12.56 2.87
N ASP A 264 2.90 13.24 3.88
CA ASP A 264 3.54 13.22 5.19
C ASP A 264 3.14 11.95 5.93
N PHE A 265 4.13 11.20 6.41
CA PHE A 265 3.89 9.97 7.15
C PHE A 265 3.94 10.23 8.66
N THR A 266 2.83 9.99 9.36
CA THR A 266 2.74 10.19 10.81
C THR A 266 3.29 8.97 11.56
N LEU A 267 4.24 9.23 12.47
CA LEU A 267 4.83 8.21 13.34
C LEU A 267 3.86 7.76 14.42
N THR A 268 3.87 6.47 14.75
CA THR A 268 2.94 5.87 15.71
C THR A 268 3.56 5.60 17.08
N ALA A 269 4.90 5.60 17.17
CA ALA A 269 5.61 5.34 18.41
C ALA A 269 6.84 6.24 18.57
N ASN A 270 7.37 6.30 19.79
CA ASN A 270 8.59 7.02 20.10
C ASN A 270 9.80 6.16 19.74
N PHE A 271 10.81 6.76 19.11
CA PHE A 271 12.08 6.07 18.85
C PHE A 271 12.86 5.80 20.15
N GLU A 272 12.90 6.78 21.06
CA GLU A 272 13.58 6.62 22.34
C GLU A 272 12.84 5.60 23.22
N GLY A 273 13.60 4.66 23.75
CA GLY A 273 13.06 3.60 24.62
C GLY A 273 12.46 2.40 23.87
N ILE A 274 12.63 2.30 22.55
CA ILE A 274 12.23 1.11 21.80
C ILE A 274 12.96 -0.13 22.33
N ASP A 275 12.16 -1.12 22.72
CA ASP A 275 12.63 -2.47 23.02
C ASP A 275 12.42 -3.38 21.82
N ALA A 276 13.50 -3.64 21.06
CA ALA A 276 13.49 -4.51 19.90
C ALA A 276 13.04 -5.96 20.24
N SER A 277 13.19 -6.38 21.50
CA SER A 277 12.77 -7.72 21.93
C SER A 277 11.26 -7.92 21.90
N SER A 278 10.49 -6.84 22.04
CA SER A 278 9.02 -6.84 22.03
C SER A 278 8.39 -6.95 20.65
N TYR A 279 9.19 -6.91 19.56
CA TYR A 279 8.71 -7.00 18.18
C TYR A 279 9.07 -8.34 17.55
N ASP A 280 8.22 -8.80 16.63
CA ASP A 280 8.40 -10.04 15.87
C ASP A 280 9.19 -9.84 14.57
N ALA A 281 9.14 -8.64 13.98
CA ALA A 281 9.84 -8.31 12.74
C ALA A 281 10.22 -6.83 12.65
N LEU A 282 11.17 -6.54 11.76
CA LEU A 282 11.62 -5.20 11.40
C LEU A 282 11.42 -4.96 9.91
N VAL A 283 10.86 -3.80 9.54
CA VAL A 283 10.74 -3.33 8.15
C VAL A 283 11.53 -2.04 7.97
N ILE A 284 12.30 -1.97 6.90
CA ILE A 284 13.16 -0.83 6.56
C ILE A 284 12.77 -0.33 5.16
N PRO A 285 11.99 0.77 5.06
CA PRO A 285 11.74 1.45 3.79
C PRO A 285 13.01 2.02 3.17
N GLY A 286 12.95 2.30 1.87
CA GLY A 286 14.05 2.95 1.16
C GLY A 286 13.87 4.46 1.01
N GLY A 287 14.09 4.98 -0.20
CA GLY A 287 14.21 6.39 -0.46
C GLY A 287 15.55 6.94 0.02
N ARG A 288 15.62 8.22 0.41
CA ARG A 288 16.87 8.84 0.88
C ARG A 288 17.11 8.72 2.39
N ALA A 289 16.08 8.43 3.18
CA ALA A 289 16.20 8.27 4.63
C ALA A 289 17.31 7.31 5.07
N PRO A 290 17.52 6.15 4.42
CA PRO A 290 18.58 5.21 4.79
C PRO A 290 19.99 5.79 4.78
N GLU A 291 20.29 6.78 3.94
CA GLU A 291 21.60 7.44 3.91
C GLU A 291 21.93 8.08 5.27
N TYR A 292 20.94 8.72 5.89
CA TYR A 292 21.06 9.33 7.21
C TYR A 292 20.95 8.30 8.33
N LEU A 293 19.99 7.39 8.25
CA LEU A 293 19.73 6.37 9.28
C LEU A 293 20.92 5.41 9.46
N ALA A 294 21.68 5.13 8.39
CA ALA A 294 22.88 4.32 8.44
C ALA A 294 24.00 4.92 9.30
N LEU A 295 23.94 6.20 9.63
CA LEU A 295 24.90 6.90 10.49
C LEU A 295 24.48 6.90 11.96
N ASP A 296 23.25 6.50 12.29
CA ASP A 296 22.73 6.52 13.66
C ASP A 296 23.08 5.21 14.39
N GLY A 297 23.87 5.29 15.45
CA GLY A 297 24.33 4.14 16.23
C GLY A 297 23.19 3.35 16.89
N LYS A 298 22.06 4.01 17.27
CA LYS A 298 20.90 3.31 17.86
C LYS A 298 20.12 2.55 16.77
N VAL A 299 20.00 3.10 15.58
CA VAL A 299 19.42 2.39 14.41
C VAL A 299 20.24 1.14 14.10
N ILE A 300 21.57 1.26 14.04
CA ILE A 300 22.49 0.14 13.80
C ILE A 300 22.32 -0.94 14.89
N ALA A 301 22.20 -0.54 16.15
CA ALA A 301 22.01 -1.48 17.27
C ALA A 301 20.67 -2.23 17.16
N ILE A 302 19.58 -1.55 16.79
CA ILE A 302 18.27 -2.19 16.56
C ILE A 302 18.38 -3.24 15.45
N VAL A 303 18.97 -2.89 14.30
CA VAL A 303 19.13 -3.81 13.16
C VAL A 303 19.95 -5.04 13.54
N LYS A 304 21.08 -4.85 14.24
CA LYS A 304 21.90 -5.98 14.74
C LYS A 304 21.09 -6.90 15.66
N ASN A 305 20.32 -6.33 16.58
CA ASN A 305 19.50 -7.10 17.51
C ASN A 305 18.52 -8.03 16.77
N PHE A 306 17.78 -7.52 15.78
CA PHE A 306 16.85 -8.31 14.98
C PHE A 306 17.56 -9.43 14.20
N MET A 307 18.69 -9.11 13.55
CA MET A 307 19.44 -10.08 12.74
C MET A 307 20.08 -11.18 13.62
N GLU A 308 20.68 -10.82 14.76
CA GLU A 308 21.29 -11.76 15.71
C GLU A 308 20.24 -12.65 16.40
N SER A 309 19.07 -12.09 16.70
CA SER A 309 17.93 -12.82 17.26
C SER A 309 17.19 -13.67 16.22
N ARG A 310 17.62 -13.64 14.95
CA ARG A 310 17.01 -14.35 13.83
C ARG A 310 15.53 -14.00 13.61
N LYS A 311 15.10 -12.82 14.05
CA LYS A 311 13.78 -12.30 13.74
C LYS A 311 13.72 -11.85 12.28
N PRO A 312 12.57 -11.96 11.60
CA PRO A 312 12.41 -11.45 10.24
C PRO A 312 12.79 -9.97 10.11
N VAL A 313 13.63 -9.68 9.12
CA VAL A 313 13.98 -8.33 8.70
C VAL A 313 13.65 -8.21 7.22
N ALA A 314 12.83 -7.23 6.85
CA ALA A 314 12.47 -6.94 5.48
C ALA A 314 12.96 -5.53 5.12
N SER A 315 13.80 -5.42 4.10
CA SER A 315 14.43 -4.17 3.68
C SER A 315 14.32 -3.99 2.17
N ILE A 316 13.99 -2.80 1.73
CA ILE A 316 13.74 -2.53 0.31
C ILE A 316 14.55 -1.32 -0.17
N CYS A 317 14.93 -1.33 -1.45
CA CYS A 317 15.51 -0.20 -2.17
C CYS A 317 16.86 0.23 -1.55
N HIS A 318 16.94 1.42 -0.99
CA HIS A 318 18.12 1.95 -0.30
C HIS A 318 18.21 1.49 1.18
N GLY A 319 17.19 0.82 1.71
CA GLY A 319 17.21 0.32 3.09
C GLY A 319 18.41 -0.59 3.39
N GLN A 320 18.93 -1.30 2.39
CA GLN A 320 20.09 -2.16 2.52
C GLN A 320 21.39 -1.41 2.85
N GLN A 321 21.45 -0.07 2.67
CA GLN A 321 22.56 0.74 3.16
C GLN A 321 22.69 0.64 4.70
N ILE A 322 21.56 0.59 5.40
CA ILE A 322 21.55 0.42 6.87
C ILE A 322 22.07 -0.97 7.26
N LEU A 323 21.64 -2.01 6.54
CA LEU A 323 22.11 -3.39 6.76
C LEU A 323 23.61 -3.52 6.51
N ALA A 324 24.11 -2.87 5.46
CA ALA A 324 25.55 -2.82 5.14
C ALA A 324 26.33 -2.12 6.26
N ALA A 325 25.87 -0.96 6.72
CA ALA A 325 26.48 -0.22 7.81
C ALA A 325 26.46 -1.00 9.15
N ALA A 326 25.40 -1.78 9.38
CA ALA A 326 25.31 -2.66 10.55
C ALA A 326 26.23 -3.89 10.47
N GLY A 327 26.86 -4.16 9.33
CA GLY A 327 27.75 -5.30 9.13
C GLY A 327 27.05 -6.67 9.17
N VAL A 328 25.74 -6.72 8.87
CA VAL A 328 24.93 -7.94 8.98
C VAL A 328 24.71 -8.66 7.65
N LEU A 329 25.29 -8.16 6.55
CA LEU A 329 25.13 -8.72 5.21
C LEU A 329 26.17 -9.77 4.83
N LYS A 330 27.26 -9.92 5.58
CA LYS A 330 28.34 -10.87 5.24
C LYS A 330 27.79 -12.30 5.07
N GLY A 331 28.03 -12.87 3.90
CA GLY A 331 27.59 -14.22 3.55
C GLY A 331 26.09 -14.36 3.22
N LYS A 332 25.34 -13.27 3.21
CA LYS A 332 23.92 -13.25 2.79
C LYS A 332 23.80 -13.11 1.27
N LYS A 333 22.68 -13.63 0.73
CA LYS A 333 22.23 -13.35 -0.63
C LYS A 333 21.22 -12.20 -0.57
N CYS A 334 21.44 -11.13 -1.34
CA CYS A 334 20.72 -9.88 -1.14
C CYS A 334 20.56 -9.14 -2.47
N THR A 335 19.39 -8.53 -2.66
CA THR A 335 19.16 -7.51 -3.69
C THR A 335 18.93 -6.15 -3.04
N ALA A 336 18.95 -5.12 -3.84
CA ALA A 336 18.64 -3.73 -3.46
C ALA A 336 18.31 -2.93 -4.72
N TYR A 337 17.99 -1.65 -4.56
CA TYR A 337 18.04 -0.74 -5.70
C TYR A 337 19.42 -0.79 -6.36
N PRO A 338 19.52 -0.83 -7.71
CA PRO A 338 20.81 -1.07 -8.39
C PRO A 338 21.95 -0.16 -7.97
N ALA A 339 21.69 1.12 -7.64
CA ALA A 339 22.70 2.05 -7.17
C ALA A 339 23.31 1.65 -5.78
N VAL A 340 22.61 0.81 -5.00
CA VAL A 340 23.07 0.32 -3.69
C VAL A 340 23.91 -0.96 -3.82
N LYS A 341 24.05 -1.53 -5.01
CA LYS A 341 24.84 -2.75 -5.27
C LYS A 341 26.24 -2.67 -4.68
N LEU A 342 26.90 -1.54 -4.80
CA LEU A 342 28.24 -1.33 -4.24
C LEU A 342 28.25 -1.54 -2.71
N ASN A 343 27.31 -0.96 -1.99
CA ASN A 343 27.20 -1.11 -0.54
C ASN A 343 27.00 -2.58 -0.13
N VAL A 344 26.12 -3.29 -0.85
CA VAL A 344 25.81 -4.70 -0.63
C VAL A 344 27.03 -5.60 -0.84
N VAL A 345 27.74 -5.41 -1.95
CA VAL A 345 28.93 -6.22 -2.30
C VAL A 345 30.09 -5.94 -1.34
N LEU A 346 30.36 -4.65 -1.04
CA LEU A 346 31.42 -4.29 -0.10
C LEU A 346 31.14 -4.80 1.33
N ALA A 347 29.88 -4.94 1.70
CA ALA A 347 29.49 -5.54 2.98
C ALA A 347 29.62 -7.08 3.01
N GLY A 348 30.07 -7.70 1.93
CA GLY A 348 30.35 -9.13 1.86
C GLY A 348 29.13 -10.01 1.51
N ALA A 349 28.06 -9.41 0.97
CA ALA A 349 26.92 -10.17 0.47
C ALA A 349 27.12 -10.64 -0.97
N THR A 350 26.42 -11.71 -1.33
CA THR A 350 26.25 -12.13 -2.73
C THR A 350 25.11 -11.33 -3.34
N TRP A 351 25.43 -10.54 -4.38
CA TRP A 351 24.43 -9.76 -5.10
C TRP A 351 23.50 -10.66 -5.92
N LEU A 352 22.19 -10.45 -5.76
CA LEU A 352 21.15 -11.03 -6.59
C LEU A 352 20.57 -9.93 -7.49
N GLU A 353 20.69 -10.12 -8.80
CA GLU A 353 20.19 -9.15 -9.77
C GLU A 353 18.67 -9.05 -9.71
N PRO A 354 18.09 -7.83 -9.51
CA PRO A 354 16.64 -7.63 -9.51
C PRO A 354 16.15 -7.48 -10.96
N ASP A 355 16.02 -8.59 -11.66
CA ASP A 355 15.51 -8.63 -13.02
C ASP A 355 14.34 -9.63 -13.11
N PRO A 356 13.11 -9.13 -13.32
CA PRO A 356 12.70 -7.71 -13.35
C PRO A 356 12.81 -7.01 -11.96
N ILE A 357 12.65 -5.68 -11.95
CA ILE A 357 12.87 -4.83 -10.77
C ILE A 357 11.91 -5.12 -9.59
N ASP A 358 10.81 -5.79 -9.84
CA ASP A 358 9.82 -6.21 -8.84
C ASP A 358 10.20 -7.51 -8.09
N ARG A 359 11.37 -8.09 -8.39
CA ARG A 359 11.83 -9.32 -7.72
C ARG A 359 12.33 -9.04 -6.31
N CYS A 360 11.86 -9.88 -5.38
CA CYS A 360 12.32 -9.90 -4.00
C CYS A 360 12.93 -11.26 -3.65
N PHE A 361 13.83 -11.28 -2.67
CA PHE A 361 14.55 -12.50 -2.28
C PHE A 361 14.57 -12.67 -0.76
N THR A 362 14.40 -13.91 -0.34
CA THR A 362 14.55 -14.29 1.07
C THR A 362 15.80 -15.14 1.27
N ASP A 363 16.65 -14.76 2.22
CA ASP A 363 17.79 -15.55 2.70
C ASP A 363 17.73 -15.68 4.22
N GLY A 364 17.32 -16.85 4.70
CA GLY A 364 17.07 -17.08 6.12
C GLY A 364 15.96 -16.19 6.66
N ASN A 365 16.31 -15.29 7.57
CA ASN A 365 15.36 -14.33 8.17
C ASN A 365 15.34 -12.97 7.46
N LEU A 366 16.08 -12.81 6.36
CA LEU A 366 16.19 -11.54 5.64
C LEU A 366 15.41 -11.58 4.32
N VAL A 367 14.47 -10.65 4.16
CA VAL A 367 13.79 -10.36 2.88
C VAL A 367 14.37 -9.07 2.31
N THR A 368 14.77 -9.10 1.04
CA THR A 368 15.25 -7.91 0.33
C THR A 368 14.52 -7.69 -0.99
N GLY A 369 14.20 -6.44 -1.30
CA GLY A 369 13.58 -6.00 -2.54
C GLY A 369 14.32 -4.81 -3.15
N ALA A 370 14.14 -4.59 -4.44
CA ALA A 370 14.86 -3.53 -5.15
C ALA A 370 14.12 -2.19 -5.16
N ALA A 371 12.80 -2.21 -5.34
CA ALA A 371 12.00 -0.99 -5.43
C ALA A 371 10.51 -1.29 -5.18
N TRP A 372 9.70 -0.26 -5.02
CA TRP A 372 8.27 -0.35 -4.70
C TRP A 372 7.42 -1.23 -5.64
N PRO A 373 7.74 -1.45 -6.93
CA PRO A 373 7.00 -2.42 -7.73
C PRO A 373 7.03 -3.85 -7.15
N GLY A 374 8.04 -4.16 -6.35
CA GLY A 374 8.22 -5.46 -5.70
C GLY A 374 7.40 -5.68 -4.43
N HIS A 375 6.60 -4.73 -3.97
CA HIS A 375 5.86 -4.87 -2.71
C HIS A 375 4.99 -6.13 -2.60
N PRO A 376 4.31 -6.60 -3.65
CA PRO A 376 3.54 -7.84 -3.53
C PRO A 376 4.40 -9.05 -3.13
N GLU A 377 5.57 -9.21 -3.75
CA GLU A 377 6.54 -10.26 -3.39
C GLU A 377 7.17 -10.00 -2.01
N PHE A 378 7.55 -8.76 -1.73
CA PHE A 378 8.16 -8.34 -0.48
C PHE A 378 7.27 -8.63 0.73
N ILE A 379 6.00 -8.20 0.68
CA ILE A 379 5.02 -8.40 1.73
C ILE A 379 4.70 -9.90 1.87
N SER A 380 4.49 -10.61 0.77
CA SER A 380 4.19 -12.04 0.77
C SER A 380 5.32 -12.87 1.40
N GLN A 381 6.58 -12.56 1.09
CA GLN A 381 7.74 -13.24 1.68
C GLN A 381 7.88 -12.92 3.17
N LEU A 382 7.60 -11.68 3.60
CA LEU A 382 7.58 -11.33 5.02
C LEU A 382 6.45 -12.06 5.77
N MET A 383 5.25 -12.11 5.18
CA MET A 383 4.12 -12.89 5.72
C MET A 383 4.51 -14.35 5.94
N ALA A 384 5.19 -14.97 4.97
CA ALA A 384 5.64 -16.35 5.05
C ALA A 384 6.60 -16.57 6.22
N LEU A 385 7.57 -15.67 6.45
CA LEU A 385 8.49 -15.73 7.59
C LEU A 385 7.77 -15.55 8.93
N LEU A 386 6.71 -14.75 8.97
CA LEU A 386 5.90 -14.51 10.16
C LEU A 386 4.84 -15.58 10.41
N GLY A 387 4.64 -16.50 9.46
CA GLY A 387 3.57 -17.51 9.52
C GLY A 387 2.16 -16.94 9.34
N ILE A 388 2.04 -15.75 8.73
CA ILE A 388 0.75 -15.12 8.40
C ILE A 388 0.22 -15.73 7.11
N LYS A 389 -1.07 -16.10 7.11
CA LYS A 389 -1.73 -16.68 5.94
C LYS A 389 -3.07 -16.02 5.68
N VAL A 390 -3.37 -15.78 4.40
CA VAL A 390 -4.70 -15.44 3.91
C VAL A 390 -5.20 -16.60 3.07
N SER A 391 -6.41 -17.08 3.36
CA SER A 391 -7.04 -18.21 2.64
C SER A 391 -8.42 -17.79 2.17
N PHE A 392 -8.82 -18.21 0.97
CA PHE A 392 -10.12 -17.88 0.36
C PHE A 392 -10.91 -19.15 0.02
#